data_53cca96669ba95ca4f707789688faddb
#
_entry.id   53cca96669ba95ca4f707789688faddb
#
_cell.length_a   1.000
_cell.length_b   1.000
_cell.length_c   1.000
_cell.angle_alpha   90.00
_cell.angle_beta   90.00
_cell.angle_gamma   90.00
#
_symmetry.space_group_name_H-M   'P 1'
#
loop_
_entity.id
_entity.type
_entity.pdbx_description
1 polymer ?
#
loop_
_entity_poly.entity_id
_entity_poly.type
_entity_poly.pdbx_seq_one_letter_code
_entity_poly.pdbx_strand_id
1 'polypeptide(L)'
;IERTVSTVNMDKFCEAICAFANDLPDSRKKGYLLIGAYDDGRLSGLKVDDDLLKKIAAIRSDGNILPLPVMTVDKMEFPEGDLLVAEVSPSLLPPVRYRGRVFIRIGPRRDIASEAEERLLTERRTAYMATFDATPCLGSTLDDLELDYIKNTYLPSVIDTDILSQDTRDIKEQMASIRLYDRTHDCPTYGAIILFGKNPRY
;
A
#
# COMPACT_ATOMS: atom_id res chain seq x y z
N ILE A 1 13.14 -9.22 0.81
CA ILE A 1 13.08 -10.68 0.59
C ILE A 1 13.55 -11.37 1.86
N GLU A 2 12.86 -12.43 2.27
CA GLU A 2 13.27 -13.36 3.33
C GLU A 2 13.26 -14.77 2.77
N ARG A 3 14.32 -15.55 3.06
CA ARG A 3 14.49 -16.93 2.58
C ARG A 3 14.47 -17.89 3.76
N THR A 4 13.99 -19.10 3.54
CA THR A 4 14.02 -20.15 4.55
C THR A 4 13.87 -21.53 3.90
N VAL A 5 14.52 -22.51 4.47
CA VAL A 5 14.33 -23.92 4.14
C VAL A 5 13.30 -24.63 5.04
N SER A 6 12.90 -23.96 6.11
CA SER A 6 11.89 -24.48 7.04
C SER A 6 10.50 -24.40 6.43
N THR A 7 9.70 -25.45 6.58
CA THR A 7 8.28 -25.51 6.19
C THR A 7 7.33 -25.50 7.38
N VAL A 8 7.86 -25.45 8.62
CA VAL A 8 7.08 -25.65 9.85
C VAL A 8 7.06 -24.43 10.77
N ASN A 9 7.93 -23.46 10.55
CA ASN A 9 8.08 -22.32 11.47
C ASN A 9 7.05 -21.20 11.17
N MET A 10 5.78 -21.50 11.44
CA MET A 10 4.65 -20.62 11.11
C MET A 10 4.75 -19.24 11.76
N ASP A 11 5.21 -19.17 13.02
CA ASP A 11 5.36 -17.89 13.72
C ASP A 11 6.33 -16.97 12.97
N LYS A 12 7.48 -17.49 12.51
CA LYS A 12 8.43 -16.71 11.74
C LYS A 12 7.87 -16.26 10.37
N PHE A 13 7.02 -17.08 9.76
CA PHE A 13 6.35 -16.69 8.50
C PHE A 13 5.36 -15.56 8.74
N CYS A 14 4.52 -15.68 9.78
CA CYS A 14 3.57 -14.63 10.16
C CYS A 14 4.27 -13.32 10.51
N GLU A 15 5.36 -13.37 11.28
CA GLU A 15 6.17 -12.21 11.62
C GLU A 15 6.78 -11.55 10.37
N ALA A 16 7.29 -12.35 9.41
CA ALA A 16 7.84 -11.83 8.14
C ALA A 16 6.75 -11.16 7.29
N ILE A 17 5.59 -11.82 7.14
CA ILE A 17 4.44 -11.27 6.42
C ILE A 17 3.97 -9.96 7.06
N CYS A 18 3.84 -9.93 8.38
CA CYS A 18 3.50 -8.72 9.13
C CYS A 18 4.51 -7.60 8.88
N ALA A 19 5.81 -7.90 8.93
CA ALA A 19 6.87 -6.91 8.73
C ALA A 19 6.92 -6.37 7.29
N PHE A 20 6.64 -7.20 6.29
CA PHE A 20 6.50 -6.76 4.90
C PHE A 20 5.28 -5.86 4.70
N ALA A 21 4.14 -6.24 5.31
CA ALA A 21 2.91 -5.46 5.23
C ALA A 21 3.06 -4.07 5.88
N ASN A 22 3.89 -3.92 6.92
CA ASN A 22 4.13 -2.64 7.58
C ASN A 22 5.03 -1.70 6.76
N ASP A 23 5.93 -2.23 5.92
CA ASP A 23 6.82 -1.44 5.06
C ASP A 23 7.33 -0.15 5.74
N LEU A 24 7.98 -0.30 6.90
CA LEU A 24 8.43 0.85 7.71
C LEU A 24 9.16 1.94 6.89
N PRO A 25 10.04 1.60 5.91
CA PRO A 25 10.72 2.60 5.08
C PRO A 25 9.80 3.35 4.10
N ASP A 26 8.51 2.98 3.99
CA ASP A 26 7.58 3.50 2.97
C ASP A 26 8.09 3.34 1.52
N SER A 27 8.68 2.19 1.27
CA SER A 27 9.25 1.88 -0.03
C SER A 27 8.19 1.60 -1.11
N ARG A 28 6.97 1.28 -0.68
CA ARG A 28 5.82 0.83 -1.49
C ARG A 28 6.13 -0.39 -2.35
N LYS A 29 7.18 -1.12 -2.00
CA LYS A 29 7.61 -2.34 -2.70
C LYS A 29 7.06 -3.56 -2.00
N LYS A 30 6.66 -4.54 -2.80
CA LYS A 30 6.22 -5.84 -2.30
C LYS A 30 7.35 -6.56 -1.55
N GLY A 31 6.99 -7.25 -0.47
CA GLY A 31 7.87 -8.17 0.23
C GLY A 31 7.70 -9.60 -0.25
N TYR A 32 8.74 -10.41 -0.14
CA TYR A 32 8.72 -11.80 -0.60
C TYR A 32 9.27 -12.72 0.48
N LEU A 33 8.45 -13.68 0.90
CA LEU A 33 8.89 -14.82 1.71
C LEU A 33 9.07 -16.01 0.78
N LEU A 34 10.30 -16.51 0.71
CA LEU A 34 10.71 -17.62 -0.14
C LEU A 34 10.96 -18.86 0.72
N ILE A 35 10.11 -19.89 0.60
CA ILE A 35 10.25 -21.15 1.33
C ILE A 35 10.78 -22.21 0.37
N GLY A 36 11.88 -22.86 0.73
CA GLY A 36 12.59 -23.82 -0.10
C GLY A 36 13.93 -23.29 -0.63
N ALA A 37 14.40 -22.14 -0.15
CA ALA A 37 15.71 -21.59 -0.52
C ALA A 37 16.57 -21.29 0.69
N TYR A 38 17.87 -21.48 0.57
CA TYR A 38 18.90 -21.02 1.48
C TYR A 38 19.13 -19.50 1.32
N ASP A 39 19.84 -18.89 2.29
CA ASP A 39 20.14 -17.45 2.27
C ASP A 39 20.99 -17.04 1.04
N ASP A 40 21.84 -17.95 0.54
CA ASP A 40 22.65 -17.76 -0.66
C ASP A 40 21.86 -17.91 -1.98
N GLY A 41 20.60 -18.28 -1.88
CA GLY A 41 19.68 -18.43 -3.03
C GLY A 41 19.61 -19.84 -3.62
N ARG A 42 20.43 -20.79 -3.15
CA ARG A 42 20.35 -22.20 -3.59
C ARG A 42 19.02 -22.80 -3.13
N LEU A 43 18.44 -23.65 -3.96
CA LEU A 43 17.22 -24.39 -3.62
C LEU A 43 17.56 -25.55 -2.68
N SER A 44 16.61 -25.85 -1.78
CA SER A 44 16.78 -26.89 -0.75
C SER A 44 16.36 -28.28 -1.22
N GLY A 45 15.85 -28.42 -2.46
CA GLY A 45 15.24 -29.66 -2.94
C GLY A 45 13.83 -29.89 -2.42
N LEU A 46 13.19 -28.85 -1.85
CA LEU A 46 11.82 -28.94 -1.37
C LEU A 46 10.88 -29.40 -2.51
N LYS A 47 9.89 -30.23 -2.16
CA LYS A 47 8.72 -30.48 -2.99
C LYS A 47 7.53 -29.81 -2.32
N VAL A 48 6.94 -28.85 -3.02
CA VAL A 48 5.79 -28.08 -2.53
C VAL A 48 4.54 -28.82 -2.94
N ASP A 49 3.78 -29.27 -1.96
CA ASP A 49 2.47 -29.90 -2.12
C ASP A 49 1.33 -28.88 -1.87
N ASP A 50 0.12 -29.29 -2.21
CA ASP A 50 -1.08 -28.46 -2.03
C ASP A 50 -1.35 -28.14 -0.56
N ASP A 51 -0.97 -29.04 0.37
CA ASP A 51 -1.21 -28.84 1.79
C ASP A 51 -0.31 -27.72 2.35
N LEU A 52 0.94 -27.64 1.91
CA LEU A 52 1.84 -26.56 2.26
C LEU A 52 1.34 -25.23 1.67
N LEU A 53 0.91 -25.22 0.40
CA LEU A 53 0.33 -24.03 -0.23
C LEU A 53 -0.89 -23.53 0.54
N LYS A 54 -1.86 -24.42 0.86
CA LYS A 54 -3.04 -24.07 1.63
C LYS A 54 -2.69 -23.55 3.03
N LYS A 55 -1.71 -24.18 3.69
CA LYS A 55 -1.26 -23.79 5.02
C LYS A 55 -0.65 -22.39 5.05
N ILE A 56 0.16 -22.04 4.04
CA ILE A 56 0.75 -20.68 3.95
C ILE A 56 -0.32 -19.67 3.54
N ALA A 57 -1.20 -20.00 2.59
CA ALA A 57 -2.29 -19.13 2.19
C ALA A 57 -3.27 -18.83 3.33
N ALA A 58 -3.51 -19.80 4.23
CA ALA A 58 -4.39 -19.66 5.39
C ALA A 58 -3.90 -18.58 6.39
N ILE A 59 -2.60 -18.27 6.42
CA ILE A 59 -2.04 -17.18 7.26
C ILE A 59 -2.77 -15.86 7.02
N ARG A 60 -3.22 -15.62 5.78
CA ARG A 60 -3.96 -14.40 5.43
C ARG A 60 -5.24 -14.23 6.25
N SER A 61 -5.91 -15.31 6.59
CA SER A 61 -7.28 -15.29 7.13
C SER A 61 -7.46 -16.03 8.47
N ASP A 62 -6.38 -16.51 9.07
CA ASP A 62 -6.43 -17.23 10.35
C ASP A 62 -6.71 -16.32 11.58
N GLY A 63 -6.79 -15.01 11.37
CA GLY A 63 -7.08 -14.02 12.42
C GLY A 63 -5.90 -13.61 13.29
N ASN A 64 -4.72 -14.19 13.09
CA ASN A 64 -3.53 -13.85 13.88
C ASN A 64 -2.85 -12.56 13.37
N ILE A 65 -3.04 -12.18 12.09
CA ILE A 65 -2.51 -10.96 11.50
C ILE A 65 -3.66 -10.00 11.20
N LEU A 66 -3.64 -8.82 11.80
CA LEU A 66 -4.68 -7.80 11.64
C LEU A 66 -4.07 -6.40 11.50
N PRO A 67 -4.58 -5.53 10.61
CA PRO A 67 -5.52 -5.83 9.53
C PRO A 67 -5.03 -6.96 8.62
N LEU A 68 -5.95 -7.62 7.90
CA LEU A 68 -5.59 -8.74 7.02
C LEU A 68 -4.56 -8.30 5.98
N PRO A 69 -3.46 -9.05 5.79
CA PRO A 69 -2.45 -8.70 4.79
C PRO A 69 -2.99 -8.95 3.37
N VAL A 70 -2.57 -8.12 2.44
CA VAL A 70 -2.77 -8.35 1.01
C VAL A 70 -1.60 -9.18 0.52
N MET A 71 -1.84 -10.45 0.20
CA MET A 71 -0.79 -11.38 -0.21
C MET A 71 -1.31 -12.42 -1.20
N THR A 72 -0.38 -12.94 -2.01
CA THR A 72 -0.56 -14.14 -2.85
C THR A 72 0.45 -15.20 -2.48
N VAL A 73 0.14 -16.45 -2.79
CA VAL A 73 1.02 -17.60 -2.56
C VAL A 73 1.05 -18.44 -3.81
N ASP A 74 2.25 -18.64 -4.36
CA ASP A 74 2.49 -19.34 -5.60
C ASP A 74 3.60 -20.38 -5.46
N LYS A 75 3.58 -21.40 -6.32
CA LYS A 75 4.65 -22.38 -6.46
C LYS A 75 5.42 -22.13 -7.74
N MET A 76 6.74 -22.12 -7.64
CA MET A 76 7.65 -22.13 -8.77
C MET A 76 8.42 -23.45 -8.79
N GLU A 77 8.41 -24.13 -9.92
CA GLU A 77 9.08 -25.44 -10.09
C GLU A 77 10.42 -25.26 -10.79
N PHE A 78 11.44 -25.87 -10.25
CA PHE A 78 12.80 -25.88 -10.80
C PHE A 78 13.36 -27.33 -10.80
N PRO A 79 14.36 -27.65 -11.63
CA PRO A 79 14.98 -28.98 -11.64
C PRO A 79 15.56 -29.38 -10.27
N GLU A 80 16.07 -28.41 -9.50
CA GLU A 80 16.72 -28.60 -8.22
C GLU A 80 15.73 -28.66 -7.03
N GLY A 81 14.43 -28.41 -7.26
CA GLY A 81 13.39 -28.40 -6.25
C GLY A 81 12.39 -27.27 -6.47
N ASP A 82 11.32 -27.27 -5.70
CA ASP A 82 10.28 -26.27 -5.78
C ASP A 82 10.59 -25.10 -4.82
N LEU A 83 10.09 -23.93 -5.18
CA LEU A 83 10.10 -22.73 -4.35
C LEU A 83 8.66 -22.27 -4.12
N LEU A 84 8.24 -22.17 -2.84
CA LEU A 84 7.01 -21.50 -2.49
C LEU A 84 7.28 -20.02 -2.28
N VAL A 85 6.52 -19.17 -2.95
CA VAL A 85 6.65 -17.71 -2.92
C VAL A 85 5.40 -17.12 -2.31
N ALA A 86 5.52 -16.49 -1.15
CA ALA A 86 4.49 -15.61 -0.61
C ALA A 86 4.87 -14.17 -0.91
N GLU A 87 4.10 -13.52 -1.79
CA GLU A 87 4.24 -12.11 -2.11
C GLU A 87 3.30 -11.30 -1.22
N VAL A 88 3.81 -10.27 -0.56
CA VAL A 88 3.06 -9.43 0.38
C VAL A 88 3.13 -7.98 -0.06
N SER A 89 1.98 -7.36 -0.26
CA SER A 89 1.89 -5.93 -0.56
C SER A 89 1.92 -5.09 0.73
N PRO A 90 2.54 -3.90 0.71
CA PRO A 90 2.41 -2.93 1.79
C PRO A 90 0.95 -2.63 2.11
N SER A 91 0.63 -2.58 3.40
CA SER A 91 -0.73 -2.29 3.85
C SER A 91 -1.04 -0.79 3.74
N LEU A 92 -2.23 -0.47 3.27
CA LEU A 92 -2.79 0.89 3.34
C LEU A 92 -3.33 1.23 4.73
N LEU A 93 -3.41 0.26 5.63
CA LEU A 93 -3.94 0.38 6.99
C LEU A 93 -2.91 -0.04 8.05
N PRO A 94 -1.65 0.47 8.02
CA PRO A 94 -0.68 0.18 9.07
C PRO A 94 -1.13 0.82 10.41
N PRO A 95 -0.63 0.35 11.55
CA PRO A 95 0.24 -0.81 11.71
C PRO A 95 -0.52 -2.13 11.61
N VAL A 96 0.06 -3.08 10.89
CA VAL A 96 -0.36 -4.48 10.87
C VAL A 96 0.29 -5.18 12.08
N ARG A 97 -0.47 -6.01 12.77
CA ARG A 97 -0.05 -6.69 13.99
C ARG A 97 -0.17 -8.20 13.84
N TYR A 98 0.84 -8.92 14.29
CA TYR A 98 0.77 -10.36 14.49
C TYR A 98 0.67 -10.64 15.98
N ARG A 99 -0.44 -11.27 16.41
CA ARG A 99 -0.73 -11.52 17.84
C ARG A 99 -0.53 -10.28 18.72
N GLY A 100 -1.00 -9.12 18.24
CA GLY A 100 -0.93 -7.84 18.93
C GLY A 100 0.41 -7.10 18.84
N ARG A 101 1.46 -7.71 18.28
CA ARG A 101 2.79 -7.09 18.11
C ARG A 101 2.99 -6.60 16.70
N VAL A 102 3.62 -5.43 16.56
CA VAL A 102 4.00 -4.85 15.27
C VAL A 102 5.41 -5.32 14.93
N PHE A 103 5.53 -6.06 13.83
CA PHE A 103 6.84 -6.46 13.29
C PHE A 103 7.21 -5.56 12.13
N ILE A 104 8.50 -5.21 12.06
CA ILE A 104 9.07 -4.33 11.03
C ILE A 104 10.36 -4.95 10.48
N ARG A 105 10.88 -4.37 9.39
CA ARG A 105 12.21 -4.70 8.87
C ARG A 105 13.15 -3.51 8.98
N ILE A 106 14.33 -3.78 9.54
CA ILE A 106 15.45 -2.85 9.59
C ILE A 106 16.55 -3.45 8.71
N GLY A 107 16.56 -3.04 7.44
CA GLY A 107 17.42 -3.67 6.43
C GLY A 107 17.09 -5.15 6.24
N PRO A 108 18.07 -6.07 6.38
CA PRO A 108 17.83 -7.50 6.25
C PRO A 108 17.17 -8.14 7.48
N ARG A 109 17.13 -7.43 8.59
CA ARG A 109 16.70 -7.97 9.89
C ARG A 109 15.24 -7.63 10.17
N ARG A 110 14.50 -8.59 10.74
CA ARG A 110 13.17 -8.40 11.31
C ARG A 110 13.31 -8.05 12.79
N ASP A 111 12.48 -7.12 13.28
CA ASP A 111 12.42 -6.71 14.68
C ASP A 111 10.98 -6.34 15.08
N ILE A 112 10.77 -6.13 16.37
CA ILE A 112 9.52 -5.59 16.90
C ILE A 112 9.63 -4.07 16.87
N ALA A 113 8.57 -3.40 16.39
CA ALA A 113 8.54 -1.95 16.33
C ALA A 113 8.59 -1.33 17.74
N SER A 114 9.38 -0.29 17.90
CA SER A 114 9.34 0.62 19.04
C SER A 114 8.05 1.45 19.02
N GLU A 115 7.73 2.08 20.15
CA GLU A 115 6.58 2.99 20.25
C GLU A 115 6.63 4.12 19.21
N ALA A 116 7.80 4.68 18.95
CA ALA A 116 7.99 5.73 17.95
C ALA A 116 7.70 5.23 16.53
N GLU A 117 8.11 4.01 16.21
CA GLU A 117 7.86 3.39 14.90
C GLU A 117 6.38 2.99 14.73
N GLU A 118 5.74 2.49 15.78
CA GLU A 118 4.30 2.24 15.76
C GLU A 118 3.50 3.54 15.56
N ARG A 119 3.92 4.63 16.19
CA ARG A 119 3.33 5.95 16.00
C ARG A 119 3.49 6.44 14.56
N LEU A 120 4.68 6.31 13.97
CA LEU A 120 4.94 6.64 12.57
C LEU A 120 4.00 5.89 11.62
N LEU A 121 3.82 4.59 11.84
CA LEU A 121 2.90 3.76 11.06
C LEU A 121 1.44 4.20 11.23
N THR A 122 1.04 4.59 12.44
CA THR A 122 -0.31 5.09 12.73
C THR A 122 -0.56 6.45 12.04
N GLU A 123 0.40 7.35 12.07
CA GLU A 123 0.33 8.64 11.38
C GLU A 123 0.22 8.45 9.86
N ARG A 124 0.95 7.49 9.30
CA ARG A 124 0.86 7.10 7.89
C ARG A 124 -0.54 6.60 7.54
N ARG A 125 -1.14 5.74 8.36
CA ARG A 125 -2.52 5.30 8.18
C ARG A 125 -3.49 6.48 8.10
N THR A 126 -3.34 7.45 8.99
CA THR A 126 -4.19 8.64 9.01
C THR A 126 -4.01 9.48 7.74
N ALA A 127 -2.80 9.57 7.22
CA ALA A 127 -2.51 10.26 5.96
C ALA A 127 -3.10 9.54 4.74
N TYR A 128 -3.18 8.19 4.76
CA TYR A 128 -3.82 7.40 3.71
C TYR A 128 -5.36 7.34 3.82
N MET A 129 -5.92 7.64 4.98
CA MET A 129 -7.35 7.82 5.15
C MET A 129 -7.75 9.22 4.65
N ALA A 130 -7.57 9.46 3.35
CA ALA A 130 -8.16 10.63 2.72
C ALA A 130 -9.66 10.65 3.07
N THR A 131 -10.17 11.82 3.42
CA THR A 131 -11.61 12.02 3.57
C THR A 131 -12.28 11.71 2.21
N PHE A 132 -13.56 11.32 2.23
CA PHE A 132 -14.26 10.93 1.00
C PHE A 132 -14.11 11.98 -0.13
N ASP A 133 -14.19 13.25 0.23
CA ASP A 133 -14.02 14.38 -0.69
C ASP A 133 -12.62 14.45 -1.32
N ALA A 134 -11.57 14.06 -0.60
CA ALA A 134 -10.19 14.02 -1.10
C ALA A 134 -9.83 12.69 -1.82
N THR A 135 -10.75 11.72 -1.88
CA THR A 135 -10.55 10.45 -2.58
C THR A 135 -10.69 10.65 -4.10
N PRO A 136 -9.81 10.02 -4.93
CA PRO A 136 -9.90 10.12 -6.39
C PRO A 136 -11.22 9.50 -6.91
N CYS A 137 -11.92 10.23 -7.77
CA CYS A 137 -13.09 9.75 -8.49
C CYS A 137 -12.64 9.03 -9.77
N LEU A 138 -12.36 7.72 -9.64
CA LEU A 138 -11.84 6.93 -10.76
C LEU A 138 -12.82 6.91 -11.93
N GLY A 139 -12.30 7.15 -13.13
CA GLY A 139 -13.10 7.22 -14.35
C GLY A 139 -13.60 8.62 -14.69
N SER A 140 -13.45 9.62 -13.82
CA SER A 140 -13.70 11.01 -14.12
C SER A 140 -12.47 11.70 -14.75
N THR A 141 -12.72 12.79 -15.45
CA THR A 141 -11.71 13.59 -16.12
C THR A 141 -11.95 15.08 -15.85
N LEU A 142 -11.04 15.95 -16.28
CA LEU A 142 -11.25 17.40 -16.21
C LEU A 142 -12.47 17.87 -17.04
N ASP A 143 -12.84 17.13 -18.07
CA ASP A 143 -13.99 17.46 -18.92
C ASP A 143 -15.33 17.33 -18.18
N ASP A 144 -15.35 16.59 -17.09
CA ASP A 144 -16.52 16.44 -16.22
C ASP A 144 -16.75 17.64 -15.28
N LEU A 145 -15.81 18.60 -15.25
CA LEU A 145 -15.81 19.75 -14.35
C LEU A 145 -16.12 21.06 -15.08
N GLU A 146 -16.74 22.00 -14.38
CA GLU A 146 -16.91 23.40 -14.79
C GLU A 146 -15.57 24.16 -14.65
N LEU A 147 -14.59 23.86 -15.52
CA LEU A 147 -13.22 24.38 -15.43
C LEU A 147 -13.13 25.89 -15.49
N ASP A 148 -14.00 26.54 -16.25
CA ASP A 148 -14.02 28.01 -16.35
C ASP A 148 -14.40 28.64 -15.01
N TYR A 149 -15.37 28.05 -14.31
CA TYR A 149 -15.73 28.49 -12.97
C TYR A 149 -14.59 28.25 -11.96
N ILE A 150 -13.95 27.10 -12.02
CA ILE A 150 -12.79 26.80 -11.16
C ILE A 150 -11.68 27.84 -11.38
N LYS A 151 -11.28 28.07 -12.62
CA LYS A 151 -10.17 28.97 -12.96
C LYS A 151 -10.46 30.44 -12.64
N ASN A 152 -11.63 30.90 -13.01
CA ASN A 152 -11.93 32.35 -13.02
C ASN A 152 -12.63 32.83 -11.75
N THR A 153 -13.20 31.91 -10.94
CA THR A 153 -13.97 32.26 -9.75
C THR A 153 -13.42 31.59 -8.50
N TYR A 154 -13.32 30.27 -8.53
CA TYR A 154 -12.99 29.53 -7.29
C TYR A 154 -11.53 29.66 -6.89
N LEU A 155 -10.57 29.40 -7.80
CA LEU A 155 -9.14 29.53 -7.49
C LEU A 155 -8.78 30.95 -7.00
N PRO A 156 -9.24 32.04 -7.62
CA PRO A 156 -8.98 33.38 -7.08
C PRO A 156 -9.64 33.66 -5.73
N SER A 157 -10.67 32.91 -5.31
CA SER A 157 -11.32 33.08 -4.02
C SER A 157 -10.62 32.33 -2.87
N VAL A 158 -9.81 31.31 -3.18
CA VAL A 158 -9.16 30.42 -2.18
C VAL A 158 -7.65 30.52 -2.16
N ILE A 159 -7.05 31.08 -3.22
CA ILE A 159 -5.60 31.33 -3.34
C ILE A 159 -5.40 32.84 -3.47
N ASP A 160 -4.40 33.35 -2.76
CA ASP A 160 -4.02 34.75 -2.89
C ASP A 160 -3.74 35.11 -4.34
N THR A 161 -4.30 36.25 -4.80
CA THR A 161 -4.21 36.69 -6.21
C THR A 161 -2.79 36.96 -6.67
N ASP A 162 -1.92 37.43 -5.77
CA ASP A 162 -0.51 37.66 -6.10
C ASP A 162 0.23 36.33 -6.31
N ILE A 163 -0.11 35.32 -5.52
CA ILE A 163 0.43 33.96 -5.67
C ILE A 163 -0.10 33.33 -6.96
N LEU A 164 -1.42 33.43 -7.21
CA LEU A 164 -2.06 32.83 -8.39
C LEU A 164 -1.55 33.45 -9.68
N SER A 165 -1.28 34.77 -9.71
CA SER A 165 -0.77 35.46 -10.90
C SER A 165 0.67 35.06 -11.28
N GLN A 166 1.45 34.57 -10.32
CA GLN A 166 2.82 34.07 -10.51
C GLN A 166 2.87 32.55 -10.70
N ASP A 167 1.73 31.87 -10.55
CA ASP A 167 1.66 30.41 -10.63
C ASP A 167 1.64 29.94 -12.11
N THR A 168 2.77 29.38 -12.54
CA THR A 168 2.95 28.84 -13.89
C THR A 168 2.54 27.36 -14.02
N ARG A 169 2.05 26.75 -12.93
CA ARG A 169 1.60 25.36 -12.92
C ARG A 169 0.34 25.20 -13.75
N ASP A 170 0.16 23.99 -14.30
CA ASP A 170 -1.07 23.66 -15.01
C ASP A 170 -2.27 23.56 -14.05
N ILE A 171 -3.46 23.49 -14.60
CA ILE A 171 -4.70 23.45 -13.82
C ILE A 171 -4.79 22.21 -12.93
N LYS A 172 -4.23 21.05 -13.35
CA LYS A 172 -4.19 19.83 -12.56
C LYS A 172 -3.34 20.02 -11.29
N GLU A 173 -2.18 20.67 -11.43
CA GLU A 173 -1.29 20.95 -10.32
C GLU A 173 -1.87 22.00 -9.37
N GLN A 174 -2.51 23.03 -9.90
CA GLN A 174 -3.23 24.03 -9.10
C GLN A 174 -4.35 23.38 -8.29
N MET A 175 -5.19 22.57 -8.92
CA MET A 175 -6.25 21.81 -8.25
C MET A 175 -5.73 20.80 -7.25
N ALA A 176 -4.61 20.14 -7.54
CA ALA A 176 -3.98 19.19 -6.62
C ALA A 176 -3.49 19.86 -5.32
N SER A 177 -3.00 21.12 -5.41
CA SER A 177 -2.55 21.87 -4.23
C SER A 177 -3.66 22.16 -3.22
N ILE A 178 -4.92 22.17 -3.67
CA ILE A 178 -6.12 22.35 -2.85
C ILE A 178 -6.97 21.08 -2.74
N ARG A 179 -6.36 19.91 -3.02
CA ARG A 179 -6.96 18.57 -2.90
C ARG A 179 -8.19 18.31 -3.78
N LEU A 180 -8.32 19.01 -4.88
CA LEU A 180 -9.37 18.78 -5.88
C LEU A 180 -8.94 17.86 -7.03
N TYR A 181 -7.67 17.48 -7.10
CA TYR A 181 -7.14 16.57 -8.12
C TYR A 181 -6.14 15.58 -7.54
N ASP A 182 -6.26 14.32 -7.91
CA ASP A 182 -5.30 13.27 -7.53
C ASP A 182 -4.30 13.03 -8.68
N ARG A 183 -3.02 13.33 -8.42
CA ARG A 183 -1.94 13.19 -9.41
C ARG A 183 -1.53 11.74 -9.64
N THR A 184 -1.79 10.87 -8.67
CA THR A 184 -1.41 9.45 -8.77
C THR A 184 -2.31 8.70 -9.73
N HIS A 185 -3.61 9.00 -9.70
CA HIS A 185 -4.62 8.39 -10.55
C HIS A 185 -5.00 9.26 -11.77
N ASP A 186 -4.41 10.46 -11.87
CA ASP A 186 -4.66 11.47 -12.92
C ASP A 186 -6.16 11.75 -13.13
N CYS A 187 -6.89 11.99 -12.03
CA CYS A 187 -8.32 12.28 -12.06
C CYS A 187 -8.74 13.26 -10.95
N PRO A 188 -9.89 13.96 -11.11
CA PRO A 188 -10.53 14.74 -10.06
C PRO A 188 -10.84 13.92 -8.81
N THR A 189 -10.89 14.59 -7.67
CA THR A 189 -11.40 13.99 -6.43
C THR A 189 -12.93 14.03 -6.38
N TYR A 190 -13.54 13.22 -5.49
CA TYR A 190 -15.00 13.32 -5.27
C TYR A 190 -15.43 14.74 -4.84
N GLY A 191 -14.60 15.44 -4.05
CA GLY A 191 -14.88 16.83 -3.68
C GLY A 191 -14.95 17.74 -4.90
N ALA A 192 -14.04 17.57 -5.88
CA ALA A 192 -14.10 18.33 -7.12
C ALA A 192 -15.39 18.03 -7.92
N ILE A 193 -15.77 16.77 -8.03
CA ILE A 193 -17.01 16.37 -8.72
C ILE A 193 -18.26 16.90 -8.04
N ILE A 194 -18.32 16.83 -6.70
CA ILE A 194 -19.49 17.33 -5.93
C ILE A 194 -19.64 18.84 -6.07
N LEU A 195 -18.53 19.58 -6.02
CA LEU A 195 -18.55 21.04 -6.04
C LEU A 195 -18.69 21.63 -7.45
N PHE A 196 -18.06 20.99 -8.44
CA PHE A 196 -17.86 21.58 -9.76
C PHE A 196 -18.21 20.64 -10.92
N GLY A 197 -18.81 19.49 -10.65
CA GLY A 197 -19.20 18.53 -11.68
C GLY A 197 -20.33 19.07 -12.54
N LYS A 198 -20.21 18.95 -13.88
CA LYS A 198 -21.28 19.25 -14.84
C LYS A 198 -22.48 18.33 -14.68
N ASN A 199 -22.25 17.11 -14.18
CA ASN A 199 -23.29 16.13 -13.93
C ASN A 199 -23.19 15.61 -12.49
N PRO A 200 -24.14 15.98 -11.60
CA PRO A 200 -24.10 15.56 -10.19
C PRO A 200 -24.47 14.09 -9.94
N ARG A 201 -24.65 13.30 -11.01
CA ARG A 201 -25.02 11.87 -10.93
C ARG A 201 -23.83 10.93 -11.19
N TYR A 202 -22.65 11.40 -10.95
CA TYR A 202 -21.45 10.54 -11.00
C TYR A 202 -21.42 9.57 -9.84
#